data_7178f4d4c68841c7732a534de6002992
#
_entry.id   7178f4d4c68841c7732a534de6002992
#
_cell.length_a   1.000
_cell.length_b   1.000
_cell.length_c   1.000
_cell.angle_alpha   90.00
_cell.angle_beta   90.00
_cell.angle_gamma   90.00
#
_symmetry.space_group_name_H-M   'P 1'
#
loop_
_entity.id
_entity.type
_entity.pdbx_description
1 polymer ?
#
loop_
_entity_poly.entity_id
_entity_poly.type
_entity_poly.pdbx_seq_one_letter_code
_entity_poly.pdbx_strand_id
1 'polypeptide(L)'
;MDKKTGWIIAAIVAAFAVIIGISIAQQGNGNKNSSYNDIIPASEASGNIAELVNGNIDAPVKIIEYGDYQCTACAPMNPYINELIKKYDGKVAVVFRTMILDYHQNGEQAARAALAANEQGYWKEFKDILFENQDDWYYSEPAELT
;
A
#
# COMPACT_ATOMS: atom_id res chain seq x y z
N MET A 1 -55.79 2.41 -28.70
CA MET A 1 -54.33 2.26 -28.72
C MET A 1 -54.00 1.42 -29.97
N ASP A 2 -53.40 2.06 -30.98
CA ASP A 2 -53.15 1.36 -32.23
C ASP A 2 -52.12 0.23 -32.06
N LYS A 3 -52.35 -0.88 -32.79
CA LYS A 3 -51.47 -2.07 -32.71
C LYS A 3 -49.98 -1.70 -32.95
N LYS A 4 -49.70 -0.67 -33.72
CA LYS A 4 -48.33 -0.14 -33.97
C LYS A 4 -47.74 0.53 -32.74
N THR A 5 -48.49 1.27 -31.93
CA THR A 5 -48.01 1.90 -30.72
C THR A 5 -47.69 0.86 -29.64
N GLY A 6 -48.49 -0.20 -29.54
CA GLY A 6 -48.22 -1.32 -28.64
C GLY A 6 -46.89 -2.04 -28.92
N TRP A 7 -46.58 -2.23 -30.20
CA TRP A 7 -45.32 -2.88 -30.63
C TRP A 7 -44.08 -2.03 -30.33
N ILE A 8 -44.21 -0.70 -30.49
CA ILE A 8 -43.11 0.23 -30.20
C ILE A 8 -42.81 0.26 -28.70
N ILE A 9 -43.85 0.28 -27.86
CA ILE A 9 -43.70 0.26 -26.41
C ILE A 9 -43.04 -1.06 -25.94
N ALA A 10 -43.49 -2.21 -26.49
CA ALA A 10 -42.89 -3.49 -26.17
C ALA A 10 -41.43 -3.59 -26.58
N ALA A 11 -41.03 -3.04 -27.73
CA ALA A 11 -39.64 -3.00 -28.18
C ALA A 11 -38.76 -2.12 -27.24
N ILE A 12 -39.27 -0.97 -26.80
CA ILE A 12 -38.55 -0.08 -25.88
C ILE A 12 -38.35 -0.76 -24.53
N VAL A 13 -39.39 -1.41 -23.97
CA VAL A 13 -39.30 -2.12 -22.69
C VAL A 13 -38.30 -3.27 -22.77
N ALA A 14 -38.32 -4.01 -23.88
CA ALA A 14 -37.34 -5.10 -24.11
C ALA A 14 -35.88 -4.56 -24.20
N ALA A 15 -35.68 -3.45 -24.88
CA ALA A 15 -34.35 -2.80 -24.97
C ALA A 15 -33.86 -2.33 -23.59
N PHE A 16 -34.73 -1.71 -22.78
CA PHE A 16 -34.39 -1.33 -21.41
C PHE A 16 -34.07 -2.53 -20.52
N ALA A 17 -34.83 -3.64 -20.64
CA ALA A 17 -34.55 -4.86 -19.88
C ALA A 17 -33.18 -5.46 -20.23
N VAL A 18 -32.78 -5.43 -21.51
CA VAL A 18 -31.46 -5.89 -21.96
C VAL A 18 -30.34 -4.98 -21.42
N ILE A 19 -30.52 -3.67 -21.45
CA ILE A 19 -29.54 -2.71 -20.94
C ILE A 19 -29.35 -2.87 -19.42
N ILE A 20 -30.46 -3.01 -18.68
CA ILE A 20 -30.42 -3.25 -17.23
C ILE A 20 -29.78 -4.61 -16.93
N GLY A 21 -30.08 -5.65 -17.69
CA GLY A 21 -29.49 -6.99 -17.55
C GLY A 21 -27.96 -6.96 -17.78
N ILE A 22 -27.50 -6.23 -18.80
CA ILE A 22 -26.06 -6.04 -19.07
C ILE A 22 -25.40 -5.25 -17.96
N SER A 23 -26.03 -4.19 -17.47
CA SER A 23 -25.50 -3.36 -16.36
C SER A 23 -25.37 -4.16 -15.07
N ILE A 24 -26.34 -5.03 -14.75
CA ILE A 24 -26.30 -5.89 -13.57
C ILE A 24 -25.20 -6.99 -13.76
N ALA A 25 -25.06 -7.55 -14.95
CA ALA A 25 -24.02 -8.53 -15.23
C ALA A 25 -22.60 -7.94 -15.17
N GLN A 26 -22.42 -6.68 -15.54
CA GLN A 26 -21.14 -5.98 -15.43
C GLN A 26 -20.84 -5.53 -13.99
N GLN A 27 -21.83 -5.28 -13.16
CA GLN A 27 -21.66 -4.95 -11.75
C GLN A 27 -21.22 -6.14 -10.89
N GLY A 28 -21.33 -7.38 -11.41
CA GLY A 28 -20.99 -8.62 -10.70
C GLY A 28 -19.50 -8.99 -10.70
N ASN A 29 -18.62 -8.25 -11.40
CA ASN A 29 -17.21 -8.61 -11.52
C ASN A 29 -16.26 -7.63 -10.81
N GLY A 30 -16.75 -6.80 -9.91
CA GLY A 30 -15.92 -6.19 -8.89
C GLY A 30 -15.42 -7.32 -7.98
N ASN A 31 -14.12 -7.57 -8.00
CA ASN A 31 -13.42 -8.57 -7.19
C ASN A 31 -13.83 -8.46 -5.71
N LYS A 32 -14.87 -9.20 -5.29
CA LYS A 32 -15.42 -9.21 -3.93
C LYS A 32 -14.58 -10.05 -2.96
N ASN A 33 -13.39 -10.47 -3.35
CA ASN A 33 -12.47 -11.27 -2.55
C ASN A 33 -11.14 -10.55 -2.29
N SER A 34 -11.13 -9.24 -2.12
CA SER A 34 -10.05 -8.64 -1.36
C SER A 34 -10.30 -9.07 0.10
N SER A 35 -9.73 -10.20 0.47
CA SER A 35 -9.62 -10.57 1.86
C SER A 35 -8.90 -9.43 2.56
N TYR A 36 -9.43 -8.95 3.68
CA TYR A 36 -8.81 -7.90 4.49
C TYR A 36 -7.36 -8.26 4.90
N ASN A 37 -6.96 -9.50 4.67
CA ASN A 37 -5.65 -10.06 4.98
C ASN A 37 -4.70 -10.15 3.76
N ASP A 38 -5.17 -9.83 2.55
CA ASP A 38 -4.29 -9.88 1.39
C ASP A 38 -3.48 -8.57 1.31
N ILE A 39 -2.18 -8.70 1.38
CA ILE A 39 -1.27 -7.60 1.02
C ILE A 39 -1.51 -7.31 -0.46
N ILE A 40 -1.98 -6.10 -0.75
CA ILE A 40 -2.12 -5.66 -2.15
C ILE A 40 -0.71 -5.58 -2.74
N PRO A 41 -0.35 -6.44 -3.70
CA PRO A 41 0.98 -6.38 -4.30
C PRO A 41 1.20 -5.02 -4.98
N ALA A 42 2.45 -4.59 -5.08
CA ALA A 42 2.80 -3.43 -5.88
C ALA A 42 2.27 -3.64 -7.31
N SER A 43 1.60 -2.65 -7.88
CA SER A 43 1.08 -2.76 -9.24
C SER A 43 2.25 -2.74 -10.24
N GLU A 44 2.10 -3.43 -11.39
CA GLU A 44 3.08 -3.37 -12.48
C GLU A 44 3.33 -1.93 -12.97
N ALA A 45 2.33 -1.04 -12.82
CA ALA A 45 2.44 0.37 -13.19
C ALA A 45 3.34 1.17 -12.25
N SER A 46 3.50 0.74 -10.99
CA SER A 46 4.39 1.37 -9.99
C SER A 46 5.79 0.73 -9.95
N GLY A 47 6.05 -0.26 -10.79
CA GLY A 47 7.26 -1.08 -10.74
C GLY A 47 7.19 -2.18 -9.67
N ASN A 48 8.08 -3.14 -9.77
CA ASN A 48 8.24 -4.20 -8.77
C ASN A 48 8.98 -3.60 -7.56
N ILE A 49 8.23 -2.98 -6.66
CA ILE A 49 8.79 -2.49 -5.41
C ILE A 49 8.88 -3.70 -4.47
N ALA A 50 10.07 -4.00 -3.99
CA ALA A 50 10.28 -5.05 -3.00
C ALA A 50 9.42 -4.80 -1.76
N GLU A 51 8.77 -5.84 -1.24
CA GLU A 51 8.05 -5.74 0.04
C GLU A 51 9.08 -5.60 1.16
N LEU A 52 8.99 -4.50 1.92
CA LEU A 52 9.85 -4.21 3.06
C LEU A 52 9.22 -4.81 4.32
N VAL A 53 9.65 -5.99 4.72
CA VAL A 53 8.99 -6.79 5.75
C VAL A 53 9.80 -6.81 7.05
N ASN A 54 9.17 -6.46 8.15
CA ASN A 54 9.66 -6.69 9.49
C ASN A 54 8.85 -7.82 10.14
N GLY A 55 9.51 -8.91 10.48
CA GLY A 55 8.89 -10.16 10.93
C GLY A 55 8.77 -11.22 9.83
N ASN A 56 7.98 -12.27 10.08
CA ASN A 56 7.77 -13.34 9.11
C ASN A 56 6.62 -12.98 8.17
N ILE A 57 6.89 -12.89 6.86
CA ILE A 57 5.85 -12.57 5.84
C ILE A 57 4.68 -13.57 5.83
N ASP A 58 4.92 -14.81 6.28
CA ASP A 58 3.89 -15.85 6.36
C ASP A 58 3.06 -15.77 7.67
N ALA A 59 3.33 -14.78 8.54
CA ALA A 59 2.57 -14.58 9.76
C ALA A 59 1.06 -14.41 9.47
N PRO A 60 0.18 -14.98 10.33
CA PRO A 60 -1.27 -14.93 10.13
C PRO A 60 -1.84 -13.50 10.24
N VAL A 61 -1.16 -12.59 10.93
CA VAL A 61 -1.55 -11.19 11.04
C VAL A 61 -0.51 -10.33 10.33
N LYS A 62 -0.97 -9.52 9.39
CA LYS A 62 -0.13 -8.58 8.65
C LYS A 62 -0.63 -7.16 8.86
N ILE A 63 0.26 -6.28 9.25
CA ILE A 63 0.02 -4.85 9.41
C ILE A 63 0.70 -4.14 8.25
N ILE A 64 -0.03 -3.34 7.51
CA ILE A 64 0.53 -2.49 6.46
C ILE A 64 0.76 -1.11 7.06
N GLU A 65 2.01 -0.70 7.14
CA GLU A 65 2.44 0.60 7.60
C GLU A 65 2.79 1.48 6.39
N TYR A 66 2.07 2.57 6.21
CA TYR A 66 2.46 3.61 5.27
C TYR A 66 3.24 4.67 6.01
N GLY A 67 4.53 4.81 5.69
CA GLY A 67 5.42 5.66 6.45
C GLY A 67 6.42 6.42 5.56
N ASP A 68 6.92 7.53 6.12
CA ASP A 68 7.99 8.33 5.55
C ASP A 68 9.16 8.35 6.55
N TYR A 69 10.36 8.06 6.07
CA TYR A 69 11.55 8.04 6.92
C TYR A 69 11.86 9.42 7.54
N GLN A 70 11.43 10.52 6.90
CA GLN A 70 11.59 11.87 7.43
C GLN A 70 10.42 12.30 8.33
N CYS A 71 9.36 11.51 8.45
CA CYS A 71 8.22 11.86 9.29
C CYS A 71 8.55 11.74 10.78
N THR A 72 8.46 12.87 11.50
CA THR A 72 8.76 12.95 12.95
C THR A 72 7.79 12.15 13.82
N ALA A 73 6.61 11.81 13.31
CA ALA A 73 5.67 10.92 14.00
C ALA A 73 5.99 9.45 13.76
N CYS A 74 6.64 9.10 12.64
CA CYS A 74 7.02 7.72 12.33
C CYS A 74 8.22 7.24 13.16
N ALA A 75 9.19 8.11 13.40
CA ALA A 75 10.40 7.78 14.17
C ALA A 75 10.09 7.21 15.57
N PRO A 76 9.29 7.86 16.43
CA PRO A 76 8.96 7.33 17.75
C PRO A 76 8.07 6.09 17.71
N MET A 77 7.39 5.78 16.61
CA MET A 77 6.59 4.55 16.47
C MET A 77 7.45 3.32 16.16
N ASN A 78 8.63 3.51 15.55
CA ASN A 78 9.50 2.40 15.14
C ASN A 78 9.88 1.44 16.28
N PRO A 79 10.32 1.87 17.47
CA PRO A 79 10.62 0.97 18.57
C PRO A 79 9.39 0.17 19.04
N TYR A 80 8.20 0.75 19.07
CA TYR A 80 6.97 0.03 19.44
C TYR A 80 6.61 -1.06 18.42
N ILE A 81 6.83 -0.79 17.14
CA ILE A 81 6.66 -1.79 16.07
C ILE A 81 7.65 -2.95 16.25
N ASN A 82 8.90 -2.66 16.54
CA ASN A 82 9.92 -3.68 16.81
C ASN A 82 9.58 -4.52 18.04
N GLU A 83 9.09 -3.90 19.12
CA GLU A 83 8.61 -4.61 20.32
C GLU A 83 7.38 -5.47 20.01
N LEU A 84 6.43 -4.96 19.21
CA LEU A 84 5.24 -5.71 18.82
C LEU A 84 5.63 -7.01 18.09
N ILE A 85 6.54 -6.92 17.12
CA ILE A 85 6.99 -8.08 16.35
C ILE A 85 7.72 -9.06 17.26
N LYS A 86 8.59 -8.58 18.15
CA LYS A 86 9.29 -9.42 19.12
C LYS A 86 8.32 -10.11 20.08
N LYS A 87 7.28 -9.40 20.56
CA LYS A 87 6.28 -9.93 21.49
C LYS A 87 5.40 -11.01 20.86
N TYR A 88 5.10 -10.86 19.57
CA TYR A 88 4.22 -11.76 18.81
C TYR A 88 4.98 -12.51 17.72
N ASP A 89 6.18 -12.94 18.04
CA ASP A 89 7.09 -13.64 17.13
C ASP A 89 6.39 -14.73 16.31
N GLY A 90 6.57 -14.69 15.00
CA GLY A 90 5.93 -15.58 14.04
C GLY A 90 4.41 -15.41 13.87
N LYS A 91 3.73 -14.56 14.64
CA LYS A 91 2.28 -14.33 14.55
C LYS A 91 1.91 -13.00 13.90
N VAL A 92 2.82 -12.02 13.90
CA VAL A 92 2.63 -10.70 13.35
C VAL A 92 3.81 -10.37 12.44
N ALA A 93 3.51 -9.80 11.28
CA ALA A 93 4.48 -9.14 10.42
C ALA A 93 4.01 -7.72 10.12
N VAL A 94 4.94 -6.81 9.93
CA VAL A 94 4.68 -5.45 9.45
C VAL A 94 5.31 -5.29 8.09
N VAL A 95 4.50 -4.90 7.11
CA VAL A 95 4.93 -4.53 5.76
C VAL A 95 4.98 -3.02 5.70
N PHE A 96 6.18 -2.49 5.57
CA PHE A 96 6.38 -1.05 5.43
C PHE A 96 6.25 -0.63 3.97
N ARG A 97 5.42 0.36 3.72
CA ARG A 97 5.23 0.96 2.41
C ARG A 97 5.60 2.43 2.47
N THR A 98 6.61 2.78 1.75
CA THR A 98 7.07 4.16 1.68
C THR A 98 5.98 5.06 1.08
N MET A 99 5.64 6.11 1.82
CA MET A 99 4.73 7.17 1.42
C MET A 99 5.42 8.52 1.68
N ILE A 100 6.07 9.06 0.65
CA ILE A 100 6.82 10.31 0.76
C ILE A 100 5.84 11.48 0.78
N LEU A 101 5.98 12.34 1.77
CA LEU A 101 5.20 13.57 1.89
C LEU A 101 5.90 14.71 1.13
N ASP A 102 5.15 15.46 0.33
CA ASP A 102 5.69 16.47 -0.60
C ASP A 102 6.56 17.56 0.08
N TYR A 103 6.35 17.80 1.38
CA TYR A 103 7.11 18.76 2.17
C TYR A 103 8.35 18.17 2.88
N HIS A 104 8.62 16.88 2.70
CA HIS A 104 9.78 16.18 3.23
C HIS A 104 10.88 16.13 2.18
N GLN A 105 11.75 17.13 2.17
CA GLN A 105 12.78 17.31 1.14
C GLN A 105 13.80 16.17 1.06
N ASN A 106 14.04 15.44 2.17
CA ASN A 106 14.98 14.31 2.24
C ASN A 106 14.27 12.94 2.22
N GLY A 107 12.93 12.92 2.23
CA GLY A 107 12.14 11.68 2.26
C GLY A 107 12.43 10.74 1.09
N GLU A 108 12.56 11.26 -0.12
CA GLU A 108 12.87 10.47 -1.31
C GLU A 108 14.27 9.84 -1.25
N GLN A 109 15.27 10.61 -0.81
CA GLN A 109 16.64 10.10 -0.71
C GLN A 109 16.75 9.02 0.37
N ALA A 110 16.15 9.25 1.53
CA ALA A 110 16.09 8.27 2.60
C ALA A 110 15.40 6.97 2.14
N ALA A 111 14.30 7.10 1.38
CA ALA A 111 13.60 5.96 0.80
C ALA A 111 14.45 5.18 -0.20
N ARG A 112 15.15 5.86 -1.09
CA ARG A 112 16.07 5.24 -2.06
C ARG A 112 17.21 4.51 -1.36
N ALA A 113 17.80 5.11 -0.32
CA ALA A 113 18.84 4.48 0.48
C ALA A 113 18.33 3.24 1.22
N ALA A 114 17.11 3.30 1.77
CA ALA A 114 16.48 2.15 2.41
C ALA A 114 16.19 1.00 1.44
N LEU A 115 15.78 1.30 0.20
CA LEU A 115 15.62 0.29 -0.86
C LEU A 115 16.96 -0.33 -1.26
N ALA A 116 18.01 0.47 -1.38
CA ALA A 116 19.35 -0.05 -1.66
C ALA A 116 19.90 -0.94 -0.53
N ALA A 117 19.57 -0.63 0.73
CA ALA A 117 19.86 -1.50 1.86
C ALA A 117 19.05 -2.80 1.80
N ASN A 118 17.79 -2.75 1.32
CA ASN A 118 16.95 -3.92 1.13
C ASN A 118 17.54 -4.90 0.10
N GLU A 119 18.09 -4.42 -1.00
CA GLU A 119 18.77 -5.25 -2.01
C GLU A 119 19.96 -6.04 -1.41
N GLN A 120 20.51 -5.55 -0.31
CA GLN A 120 21.59 -6.18 0.43
C GLN A 120 21.12 -6.99 1.65
N GLY A 121 19.82 -7.04 1.92
CA GLY A 121 19.23 -7.74 3.04
C GLY A 121 19.30 -7.02 4.38
N TYR A 122 19.62 -5.72 4.39
CA TYR A 122 19.83 -4.91 5.61
C TYR A 122 18.78 -3.81 5.81
N TRP A 123 17.61 -3.93 5.15
CA TRP A 123 16.59 -2.89 5.25
C TRP A 123 16.15 -2.60 6.68
N LYS A 124 15.94 -3.63 7.48
CA LYS A 124 15.43 -3.46 8.85
C LYS A 124 16.41 -2.65 9.71
N GLU A 125 17.66 -3.05 9.70
CA GLU A 125 18.72 -2.38 10.43
C GLU A 125 18.89 -0.94 9.95
N PHE A 126 18.86 -0.74 8.65
CA PHE A 126 19.00 0.60 8.05
C PHE A 126 17.80 1.50 8.39
N LYS A 127 16.57 0.97 8.35
CA LYS A 127 15.36 1.67 8.79
C LYS A 127 15.48 2.12 10.25
N ASP A 128 15.95 1.23 11.11
CA ASP A 128 16.11 1.53 12.53
C ASP A 128 17.14 2.67 12.72
N ILE A 129 18.28 2.62 12.02
CA ILE A 129 19.30 3.68 12.05
C ILE A 129 18.74 5.01 11.52
N LEU A 130 17.98 5.00 10.42
CA LEU A 130 17.36 6.22 9.89
C LEU A 130 16.43 6.89 10.91
N PHE A 131 15.59 6.11 11.58
CA PHE A 131 14.66 6.66 12.56
C PHE A 131 15.35 7.06 13.88
N GLU A 132 16.31 6.27 14.34
CA GLU A 132 17.06 6.57 15.58
C GLU A 132 17.90 7.85 15.47
N ASN A 133 18.41 8.15 14.28
CA ASN A 133 19.25 9.32 14.02
C ASN A 133 18.53 10.36 13.16
N GLN A 134 17.18 10.38 13.17
CA GLN A 134 16.40 11.27 12.31
C GLN A 134 16.77 12.74 12.49
N ASP A 135 17.02 13.19 13.71
CA ASP A 135 17.37 14.57 14.01
C ASP A 135 18.70 15.02 13.36
N ASP A 136 19.64 14.09 13.13
CA ASP A 136 20.94 14.38 12.55
C ASP A 136 20.88 14.71 11.06
N TRP A 137 19.90 14.13 10.35
CA TRP A 137 19.78 14.26 8.89
C TRP A 137 18.50 14.99 8.44
N TYR A 138 17.56 15.22 9.35
CA TYR A 138 16.26 15.81 9.02
C TYR A 138 16.36 17.13 8.23
N TYR A 139 17.30 18.00 8.62
CA TYR A 139 17.54 19.30 8.00
C TYR A 139 18.77 19.35 7.10
N SER A 140 19.40 18.22 6.83
CA SER A 140 20.57 18.16 5.94
C SER A 140 20.19 18.58 4.53
N GLU A 141 21.16 19.17 3.81
CA GLU A 141 20.97 19.40 2.38
C GLU A 141 20.91 18.06 1.65
N PRO A 142 20.01 17.89 0.66
CA PRO A 142 19.82 16.63 -0.03
C PRO A 142 21.09 15.95 -0.60
N ALA A 143 22.11 16.73 -0.93
CA ALA A 143 23.39 16.23 -1.45
C ALA A 143 24.26 15.53 -0.40
N GLU A 144 23.99 15.72 0.88
CA GLU A 144 24.79 15.16 1.98
C GLU A 144 24.36 13.70 2.34
N LEU A 145 23.24 13.24 1.81
CA LEU A 145 22.74 11.89 2.02
C LEU A 145 23.20 10.87 0.96
N THR A 146 23.99 11.31 -0.04
CA THR A 146 24.53 10.46 -1.10
C THR A 146 25.95 10.00 -0.77
#